data_50123eaab2a964696fcde00004b53e49
#
_entry.id   50123eaab2a964696fcde00004b53e49
#
_cell.length_a   1.000
_cell.length_b   1.000
_cell.length_c   1.000
_cell.angle_alpha   90.00
_cell.angle_beta   90.00
_cell.angle_gamma   90.00
#
_symmetry.space_group_name_H-M   'P 1'
#
loop_
_entity.id
_entity.type
_entity.pdbx_description
1 polymer ?
#
loop_
_entity_poly.entity_id
_entity_poly.type
_entity_poly.pdbx_seq_one_letter_code
_entity_poly.pdbx_strand_id
1 'polypeptide(L)'
;MAIPVIGLFVYPNINPFHFSIPHIIFNIKIEDKRLFDLRIFSIDGQPVKTEQSMMIIPDGGIELIKQLDLIIIPGWDDFNHKPEKVLIDALNCAYQAGIRIVGLCYGTYALAYAGLLDHKKAATHWMAEQDFSERFPQVQLDHDALYVEDQRVVTS
;
A
#
# COMPACT_ATOMS: atom_id res chain seq x y z
N MET A 1 -10.07 13.62 20.59
CA MET A 1 -9.09 13.57 19.48
C MET A 1 -9.64 12.63 18.41
N ALA A 2 -9.61 13.04 17.16
CA ALA A 2 -10.03 12.17 16.06
C ALA A 2 -9.03 11.00 15.92
N ILE A 3 -9.54 9.79 15.68
CA ILE A 3 -8.70 8.63 15.40
C ILE A 3 -8.17 8.71 13.97
N PRO A 4 -6.94 8.23 13.69
CA PRO A 4 -6.37 8.22 12.35
C PRO A 4 -7.21 7.42 11.36
N VAL A 5 -7.36 7.93 10.14
CA VAL A 5 -8.07 7.28 9.04
C VAL A 5 -7.06 6.57 8.15
N ILE A 6 -7.16 5.25 8.10
CA ILE A 6 -6.24 4.38 7.37
C ILE A 6 -6.91 3.88 6.10
N GLY A 7 -6.29 4.09 4.95
CA GLY A 7 -6.75 3.55 3.67
C GLY A 7 -6.01 2.27 3.31
N LEU A 8 -6.75 1.20 3.09
CA LEU A 8 -6.23 -0.07 2.59
C LEU A 8 -6.66 -0.24 1.14
N PHE A 9 -5.69 -0.19 0.23
CA PHE A 9 -5.93 -0.34 -1.19
C PHE A 9 -6.17 -1.81 -1.57
N VAL A 10 -7.19 -2.05 -2.38
CA VAL A 10 -7.49 -3.37 -2.94
C VAL A 10 -7.55 -3.30 -4.47
N TYR A 11 -7.12 -4.36 -5.11
CA TYR A 11 -6.96 -4.47 -6.55
C TYR A 11 -7.32 -5.88 -7.03
N PRO A 12 -7.67 -6.09 -8.30
CA PRO A 12 -7.98 -7.42 -8.84
C PRO A 12 -6.81 -8.40 -8.64
N ASN A 13 -7.12 -9.64 -8.32
CA ASN A 13 -6.17 -10.71 -8.00
C ASN A 13 -5.33 -10.50 -6.73
N ILE A 14 -5.73 -9.58 -5.86
CA ILE A 14 -5.04 -9.40 -4.57
C ILE A 14 -4.97 -10.72 -3.81
N ASN A 15 -3.82 -11.00 -3.21
CA ASN A 15 -3.65 -12.14 -2.31
C ASN A 15 -4.42 -11.89 -1.01
N PRO A 16 -5.36 -12.79 -0.61
CA PRO A 16 -6.14 -12.61 0.62
C PRO A 16 -5.28 -12.51 1.89
N PHE A 17 -4.12 -13.16 1.92
CA PHE A 17 -3.20 -13.07 3.06
C PHE A 17 -2.65 -11.63 3.20
N HIS A 18 -2.19 -11.04 2.11
CA HIS A 18 -1.69 -9.65 2.12
C HIS A 18 -2.78 -8.64 2.51
N PHE A 19 -4.02 -8.88 2.09
CA PHE A 19 -5.15 -8.06 2.49
C PHE A 19 -5.49 -8.21 3.98
N SER A 20 -5.52 -9.45 4.48
CA SER A 20 -6.05 -9.74 5.81
C SER A 20 -5.16 -9.21 6.94
N ILE A 21 -3.85 -9.17 6.77
CA ILE A 21 -2.93 -8.70 7.81
C ILE A 21 -3.23 -7.25 8.22
N PRO A 22 -3.12 -6.25 7.33
CA PRO A 22 -3.45 -4.88 7.70
C PRO A 22 -4.92 -4.72 8.05
N HIS A 23 -5.83 -5.46 7.40
CA HIS A 23 -7.25 -5.42 7.73
C HIS A 23 -7.53 -5.81 9.17
N ILE A 24 -6.91 -6.88 9.67
CA ILE A 24 -7.07 -7.33 11.05
C ILE A 24 -6.44 -6.34 12.02
N ILE A 25 -5.19 -5.93 11.75
CA ILE A 25 -4.42 -5.06 12.64
C ILE A 25 -5.12 -3.71 12.85
N PHE A 26 -5.56 -3.07 11.78
CA PHE A 26 -6.19 -1.74 11.87
C PHE A 26 -7.66 -1.76 12.27
N ASN A 27 -8.26 -2.94 12.43
CA ASN A 27 -9.59 -3.12 13.02
C ASN A 27 -9.56 -3.53 14.51
N ILE A 28 -8.39 -3.63 15.13
CA ILE A 28 -8.26 -3.97 16.55
C ILE A 28 -8.98 -2.94 17.42
N LYS A 29 -9.73 -3.45 18.38
CA LYS A 29 -10.35 -2.66 19.44
C LYS A 29 -9.64 -2.95 20.76
N ILE A 30 -9.40 -1.93 21.55
CA ILE A 30 -8.94 -2.05 22.93
C ILE A 30 -10.04 -1.48 23.80
N GLU A 31 -10.54 -2.26 24.77
CA GLU A 31 -11.66 -1.90 25.63
C GLU A 31 -12.87 -1.37 24.82
N ASP A 32 -13.26 -2.10 23.76
CA ASP A 32 -14.31 -1.76 22.80
C ASP A 32 -14.12 -0.43 22.03
N LYS A 33 -12.98 0.23 22.19
CA LYS A 33 -12.67 1.46 21.44
C LYS A 33 -11.82 1.14 20.21
N ARG A 34 -12.23 1.67 19.05
CA ARG A 34 -11.41 1.64 17.84
C ARG A 34 -10.23 2.57 17.99
N LEU A 35 -9.04 2.10 17.59
CA LEU A 35 -7.83 2.91 17.54
C LEU A 35 -7.67 3.61 16.19
N PHE A 36 -8.25 3.05 15.13
CA PHE A 36 -8.16 3.54 13.76
C PHE A 36 -9.53 3.48 13.09
N ASP A 37 -9.76 4.33 12.10
CA ASP A 37 -10.86 4.23 11.16
C ASP A 37 -10.31 3.65 9.85
N LEU A 38 -10.50 2.34 9.65
CA LEU A 38 -10.03 1.66 8.45
C LEU A 38 -11.04 1.82 7.31
N ARG A 39 -10.57 2.27 6.17
CA ARG A 39 -11.30 2.41 4.91
C ARG A 39 -10.66 1.54 3.85
N ILE A 40 -11.44 0.66 3.24
CA ILE A 40 -11.01 -0.14 2.09
C ILE A 40 -11.39 0.62 0.82
N PHE A 41 -10.44 0.78 -0.11
CA PHE A 41 -10.72 1.46 -1.37
C PHE A 41 -10.09 0.73 -2.56
N SER A 42 -10.77 0.80 -3.70
CA SER A 42 -10.27 0.40 -5.01
C SER A 42 -10.16 1.62 -5.92
N ILE A 43 -9.71 1.46 -7.16
CA ILE A 43 -9.62 2.60 -8.09
C ILE A 43 -10.99 3.21 -8.37
N ASP A 44 -11.98 2.38 -8.65
CA ASP A 44 -13.32 2.76 -9.10
C ASP A 44 -14.42 2.56 -8.05
N GLY A 45 -14.06 2.08 -6.85
CA GLY A 45 -15.02 1.77 -5.79
C GLY A 45 -15.81 0.47 -6.02
N GLN A 46 -15.50 -0.27 -7.07
CA GLN A 46 -16.19 -1.53 -7.35
C GLN A 46 -15.54 -2.70 -6.59
N PRO A 47 -16.33 -3.76 -6.30
CA PRO A 47 -15.82 -4.97 -5.69
C PRO A 47 -14.69 -5.59 -6.52
N VAL A 48 -13.67 -6.09 -5.84
CA VAL A 48 -12.54 -6.77 -6.46
C VAL A 48 -12.55 -8.27 -6.13
N LYS A 49 -12.18 -9.08 -7.10
CA LYS A 49 -12.02 -10.52 -6.92
C LYS A 49 -10.56 -10.82 -6.57
N THR A 50 -10.35 -11.58 -5.50
CA THR A 50 -9.02 -12.05 -5.11
C THR A 50 -8.53 -13.19 -6.00
N GLU A 51 -7.24 -13.52 -5.93
CA GLU A 51 -6.67 -14.68 -6.66
C GLU A 51 -7.35 -16.01 -6.29
N GLN A 52 -7.96 -16.10 -5.10
CA GLN A 52 -8.66 -17.30 -4.61
C GLN A 52 -10.19 -17.18 -4.72
N SER A 53 -10.67 -16.32 -5.63
CA SER A 53 -12.08 -16.16 -5.96
C SER A 53 -12.98 -15.62 -4.84
N MET A 54 -12.41 -15.05 -3.79
CA MET A 54 -13.16 -14.28 -2.80
C MET A 54 -13.44 -12.87 -3.33
N MET A 55 -14.52 -12.26 -2.86
CA MET A 55 -14.84 -10.88 -3.22
C MET A 55 -14.57 -9.95 -2.04
N ILE A 56 -13.89 -8.84 -2.30
CA ILE A 56 -13.74 -7.75 -1.35
C ILE A 56 -14.58 -6.57 -1.83
N ILE A 57 -15.45 -6.08 -0.95
CA ILE A 57 -16.30 -4.93 -1.23
C ILE A 57 -15.63 -3.71 -0.58
N PRO A 58 -15.15 -2.73 -1.38
CA PRO A 58 -14.55 -1.52 -0.82
C PRO A 58 -15.60 -0.55 -0.28
N ASP A 59 -15.17 0.36 0.57
CA ASP A 59 -15.99 1.47 1.08
C ASP A 59 -16.18 2.58 0.05
N GLY A 60 -15.28 2.64 -0.94
CA GLY A 60 -15.33 3.62 -2.02
C GLY A 60 -14.16 3.49 -2.98
N GLY A 61 -14.02 4.49 -3.86
CA GLY A 61 -12.98 4.56 -4.87
C GLY A 61 -11.79 5.42 -4.46
N ILE A 62 -10.98 5.76 -5.46
CA ILE A 62 -9.74 6.52 -5.29
C ILE A 62 -9.95 7.91 -4.66
N GLU A 63 -11.15 8.46 -4.73
CA GLU A 63 -11.52 9.74 -4.12
C GLU A 63 -11.41 9.75 -2.60
N LEU A 64 -11.48 8.56 -1.95
CA LEU A 64 -11.31 8.42 -0.50
C LEU A 64 -9.92 8.86 -0.03
N ILE A 65 -8.91 8.82 -0.90
CA ILE A 65 -7.52 9.19 -0.54
C ILE A 65 -7.43 10.56 0.13
N LYS A 66 -8.27 11.51 -0.25
CA LYS A 66 -8.27 12.86 0.31
C LYS A 66 -8.66 12.94 1.80
N GLN A 67 -9.21 11.87 2.34
CA GLN A 67 -9.69 11.79 3.73
C GLN A 67 -8.75 10.95 4.61
N LEU A 68 -7.67 10.41 4.05
CA LEU A 68 -6.80 9.47 4.72
C LEU A 68 -5.60 10.16 5.37
N ASP A 69 -5.16 9.63 6.50
CA ASP A 69 -3.90 10.01 7.16
C ASP A 69 -2.75 9.09 6.72
N LEU A 70 -3.09 7.87 6.31
CA LEU A 70 -2.14 6.86 5.87
C LEU A 70 -2.76 5.96 4.80
N ILE A 71 -1.98 5.61 3.79
CA ILE A 71 -2.37 4.68 2.71
C ILE A 71 -1.49 3.43 2.79
N ILE A 72 -2.10 2.26 2.70
CA ILE A 72 -1.41 0.97 2.65
C ILE A 72 -1.65 0.31 1.29
N ILE A 73 -0.56 0.01 0.60
CA ILE A 73 -0.53 -0.88 -0.57
C ILE A 73 -0.02 -2.23 -0.07
N PRO A 74 -0.90 -3.23 0.13
CA PRO A 74 -0.57 -4.43 0.89
C PRO A 74 0.22 -5.48 0.10
N GLY A 75 0.29 -5.33 -1.20
CA GLY A 75 0.97 -6.23 -2.12
C GLY A 75 0.86 -5.73 -3.54
N TRP A 76 1.33 -6.54 -4.48
CA TRP A 76 1.18 -6.34 -5.92
C TRP A 76 1.21 -7.70 -6.60
N ASP A 77 0.35 -7.94 -7.58
CA ASP A 77 0.15 -9.28 -8.15
C ASP A 77 1.10 -9.61 -9.32
N ASP A 78 1.54 -8.59 -10.05
CA ASP A 78 2.45 -8.76 -11.20
C ASP A 78 3.52 -7.65 -11.20
N PHE A 79 4.78 -8.04 -11.04
CA PHE A 79 5.93 -7.12 -11.02
C PHE A 79 6.13 -6.39 -12.36
N ASN A 80 5.65 -6.98 -13.46
CA ASN A 80 5.72 -6.37 -14.79
C ASN A 80 4.55 -5.41 -15.05
N HIS A 81 3.53 -5.46 -14.20
CA HIS A 81 2.37 -4.60 -14.33
C HIS A 81 2.57 -3.29 -13.60
N LYS A 82 2.78 -2.23 -14.36
CA LYS A 82 2.81 -0.87 -13.82
C LYS A 82 1.40 -0.48 -13.36
N PRO A 83 1.25 0.11 -12.15
CA PRO A 83 -0.04 0.62 -11.70
C PRO A 83 -0.67 1.59 -12.71
N GLU A 84 -1.99 1.61 -12.77
CA GLU A 84 -2.71 2.57 -13.60
C GLU A 84 -2.33 4.01 -13.23
N LYS A 85 -2.29 4.87 -14.24
CA LYS A 85 -1.89 6.27 -14.06
C LYS A 85 -2.72 6.98 -12.98
N VAL A 86 -3.99 6.66 -12.88
CA VAL A 86 -4.87 7.26 -11.85
C VAL A 86 -4.39 6.93 -10.43
N LEU A 87 -3.92 5.71 -10.18
CA LEU A 87 -3.35 5.34 -8.89
C LEU A 87 -2.01 6.04 -8.65
N ILE A 88 -1.12 6.05 -9.65
CA ILE A 88 0.18 6.73 -9.56
C ILE A 88 -0.01 8.22 -9.22
N ASP A 89 -0.88 8.90 -9.94
CA ASP A 89 -1.15 10.32 -9.73
C ASP A 89 -1.74 10.57 -8.33
N ALA A 90 -2.68 9.71 -7.90
CA ALA A 90 -3.31 9.82 -6.59
C ALA A 90 -2.30 9.61 -5.44
N LEU A 91 -1.41 8.62 -5.55
CA LEU A 91 -0.36 8.38 -4.55
C LEU A 91 0.62 9.55 -4.48
N ASN A 92 1.03 10.10 -5.62
CA ASN A 92 1.92 11.27 -5.65
C ASN A 92 1.24 12.51 -5.05
N CYS A 93 -0.02 12.77 -5.40
CA CYS A 93 -0.78 13.87 -4.80
C CYS A 93 -0.92 13.71 -3.28
N ALA A 94 -1.23 12.49 -2.81
CA ALA A 94 -1.33 12.17 -1.39
C ALA A 94 0.00 12.43 -0.67
N TYR A 95 1.11 11.97 -1.23
CA TYR A 95 2.44 12.19 -0.68
C TYR A 95 2.78 13.69 -0.58
N GLN A 96 2.48 14.47 -1.62
CA GLN A 96 2.67 15.93 -1.62
C GLN A 96 1.77 16.62 -0.57
N ALA A 97 0.58 16.10 -0.35
CA ALA A 97 -0.35 16.59 0.69
C ALA A 97 0.06 16.21 2.12
N GLY A 98 1.15 15.45 2.30
CA GLY A 98 1.67 15.05 3.60
C GLY A 98 1.14 13.71 4.13
N ILE A 99 0.35 12.98 3.34
CA ILE A 99 -0.16 11.66 3.72
C ILE A 99 1.00 10.65 3.73
N ARG A 100 1.04 9.81 4.74
CA ARG A 100 2.01 8.72 4.85
C ARG A 100 1.60 7.55 3.94
N ILE A 101 2.57 6.95 3.26
CA ILE A 101 2.33 5.83 2.33
C ILE A 101 3.14 4.63 2.75
N VAL A 102 2.49 3.47 2.80
CA VAL A 102 3.09 2.20 3.20
C VAL A 102 2.99 1.20 2.06
N GLY A 103 4.11 0.61 1.67
CA GLY A 103 4.18 -0.53 0.77
C GLY A 103 4.60 -1.77 1.54
N LEU A 104 3.72 -2.75 1.67
CA LEU A 104 4.01 -4.01 2.33
C LEU A 104 4.40 -5.06 1.30
N CYS A 105 5.46 -5.83 1.58
CA CYS A 105 5.86 -6.95 0.73
C CYS A 105 6.05 -6.48 -0.73
N TYR A 106 5.35 -7.08 -1.67
CA TYR A 106 5.36 -6.68 -3.09
C TYR A 106 4.66 -5.34 -3.37
N GLY A 107 3.97 -4.76 -2.40
CA GLY A 107 3.39 -3.42 -2.53
C GLY A 107 4.43 -2.33 -2.78
N THR A 108 5.69 -2.57 -2.45
CA THR A 108 6.82 -1.69 -2.78
C THR A 108 6.99 -1.46 -4.27
N TYR A 109 6.61 -2.43 -5.13
CA TYR A 109 6.64 -2.26 -6.59
C TYR A 109 5.72 -1.13 -7.06
N ALA A 110 4.50 -1.08 -6.53
CA ALA A 110 3.57 0.00 -6.87
C ALA A 110 4.13 1.38 -6.49
N LEU A 111 4.78 1.48 -5.32
CA LEU A 111 5.43 2.72 -4.87
C LEU A 111 6.63 3.08 -5.74
N ALA A 112 7.44 2.10 -6.12
CA ALA A 112 8.60 2.31 -6.99
C ALA A 112 8.17 2.77 -8.39
N TYR A 113 7.16 2.14 -8.98
CA TYR A 113 6.58 2.58 -10.25
C TYR A 113 5.99 3.99 -10.20
N ALA A 114 5.49 4.41 -9.03
CA ALA A 114 5.02 5.78 -8.83
C ALA A 114 6.15 6.80 -8.65
N GLY A 115 7.41 6.37 -8.59
CA GLY A 115 8.57 7.22 -8.34
C GLY A 115 8.72 7.68 -6.90
N LEU A 116 7.93 7.14 -5.98
CA LEU A 116 7.93 7.53 -4.56
C LEU A 116 9.16 7.04 -3.79
N LEU A 117 9.89 6.07 -4.34
CA LEU A 117 11.08 5.50 -3.72
C LEU A 117 12.39 5.97 -4.35
N ASP A 118 12.34 6.79 -5.40
CA ASP A 118 13.54 7.28 -6.09
C ASP A 118 14.47 8.03 -5.11
N HIS A 119 15.73 7.58 -5.04
CA HIS A 119 16.77 8.09 -4.15
C HIS A 119 16.47 7.94 -2.65
N LYS A 120 15.50 7.07 -2.29
CA LYS A 120 15.17 6.74 -0.90
C LYS A 120 15.63 5.34 -0.54
N LYS A 121 15.77 5.12 0.77
CA LYS A 121 15.93 3.78 1.33
C LYS A 121 14.60 3.05 1.33
N ALA A 122 14.63 1.76 1.02
CA ALA A 122 13.44 0.91 1.01
C ALA A 122 13.79 -0.52 1.41
N ALA A 123 12.79 -1.28 1.83
CA ALA A 123 12.84 -2.73 1.95
C ALA A 123 11.72 -3.33 1.09
N THR A 124 11.87 -4.58 0.68
CA THR A 124 10.85 -5.35 -0.03
C THR A 124 10.92 -6.81 0.38
N HIS A 125 10.00 -7.62 -0.11
CA HIS A 125 10.03 -9.07 0.16
C HIS A 125 11.35 -9.68 -0.32
N TRP A 126 12.02 -10.46 0.54
CA TRP A 126 13.36 -10.99 0.27
C TRP A 126 13.49 -11.77 -1.05
N MET A 127 12.43 -12.49 -1.47
CA MET A 127 12.44 -13.20 -2.77
C MET A 127 12.45 -12.27 -3.98
N ALA A 128 12.10 -11.00 -3.81
CA ALA A 128 12.00 -10.03 -4.89
C ALA A 128 13.20 -9.07 -4.95
N GLU A 129 14.11 -9.11 -4.01
CA GLU A 129 15.21 -8.12 -3.88
C GLU A 129 16.07 -8.00 -5.13
N GLN A 130 16.40 -9.11 -5.77
CA GLN A 130 17.19 -9.09 -7.00
C GLN A 130 16.42 -8.40 -8.12
N ASP A 131 15.20 -8.86 -8.45
CA ASP A 131 14.38 -8.26 -9.50
C ASP A 131 14.11 -6.78 -9.22
N PHE A 132 13.80 -6.46 -7.96
CA PHE A 132 13.52 -5.09 -7.55
C PHE A 132 14.72 -4.16 -7.76
N SER A 133 15.92 -4.58 -7.35
CA SER A 133 17.16 -3.81 -7.51
C SER A 133 17.53 -3.60 -8.98
N GLU A 134 17.34 -4.63 -9.81
CA GLU A 134 17.59 -4.54 -11.25
C GLU A 134 16.60 -3.60 -11.95
N ARG A 135 15.33 -3.64 -11.54
CA ARG A 135 14.23 -2.86 -12.11
C ARG A 135 14.22 -1.41 -11.68
N PHE A 136 14.60 -1.15 -10.41
CA PHE A 136 14.58 0.18 -9.80
C PHE A 136 15.95 0.56 -9.23
N PRO A 137 16.98 0.75 -10.08
CA PRO A 137 18.36 0.98 -9.63
C PRO A 137 18.54 2.32 -8.87
N GLN A 138 17.56 3.21 -8.91
CA GLN A 138 17.58 4.47 -8.17
C GLN A 138 17.10 4.33 -6.72
N VAL A 139 16.54 3.18 -6.35
CA VAL A 139 16.10 2.89 -4.99
C VAL A 139 17.28 2.29 -4.21
N GLN A 140 17.53 2.79 -3.01
CA GLN A 140 18.54 2.25 -2.10
C GLN A 140 17.94 1.11 -1.28
N LEU A 141 17.94 -0.10 -1.83
CA LEU A 141 17.36 -1.26 -1.16
C LEU A 141 18.24 -1.71 0.02
N ASP A 142 17.63 -1.87 1.19
CA ASP A 142 18.26 -2.43 2.38
C ASP A 142 17.86 -3.90 2.52
N HIS A 143 18.81 -4.80 2.26
CA HIS A 143 18.60 -6.26 2.25
C HIS A 143 18.53 -6.88 3.65
N ASP A 144 18.97 -6.16 4.68
CA ASP A 144 19.02 -6.66 6.06
C ASP A 144 17.86 -6.14 6.92
N ALA A 145 17.12 -5.15 6.42
CA ALA A 145 16.04 -4.54 7.16
C ALA A 145 14.69 -5.28 6.99
N LEU A 146 13.98 -5.49 8.09
CA LEU A 146 12.59 -5.99 8.04
C LEU A 146 11.63 -4.94 7.49
N TYR A 147 11.91 -3.68 7.77
CA TYR A 147 11.19 -2.53 7.22
C TYR A 147 12.10 -1.31 7.21
N VAL A 148 11.78 -0.38 6.36
CA VAL A 148 12.49 0.91 6.25
C VAL A 148 11.46 2.03 6.25
N GLU A 149 11.69 3.05 7.05
CA GLU A 149 11.00 4.32 6.96
C GLU A 149 11.95 5.38 6.42
N ASP A 150 11.59 5.99 5.31
CA ASP A 150 12.31 7.12 4.74
C ASP A 150 11.32 8.25 4.45
N GLN A 151 11.44 9.35 5.18
CA GLN A 151 10.49 10.46 5.18
C GLN A 151 9.07 9.99 5.55
N ARG A 152 8.10 10.07 4.63
CA ARG A 152 6.71 9.65 4.83
C ARG A 152 6.38 8.33 4.11
N VAL A 153 7.39 7.59 3.68
CA VAL A 153 7.21 6.29 3.05
C VAL A 153 7.76 5.19 3.94
N VAL A 154 6.97 4.16 4.16
CA VAL A 154 7.37 2.94 4.90
C VAL A 154 7.26 1.76 3.97
N THR A 155 8.29 0.93 3.93
CA THR A 155 8.35 -0.28 3.09
C THR A 155 8.84 -1.48 3.88
N SER A 156 8.35 -2.67 3.55
CA SER A 156 8.78 -3.91 4.19
C SER A 156 8.75 -5.09 3.22
#